data_ff619b8355ea09e4f47dc2d038f6d3bf
#
_entry.id   ff619b8355ea09e4f47dc2d038f6d3bf
#
_cell.length_a   1.000
_cell.length_b   1.000
_cell.length_c   1.000
_cell.angle_alpha   90.00
_cell.angle_beta   90.00
_cell.angle_gamma   90.00
#
_symmetry.space_group_name_H-M   'P 1'
#
loop_
_entity.id
_entity.type
_entity.pdbx_description
1 polymer ?
#
loop_
_entity_poly.entity_id
_entity_poly.type
_entity_poly.pdbx_seq_one_letter_code
_entity_poly.pdbx_strand_id
1 'polypeptide(L)'
;MENARQMYDEWAVPINLYKARDHVEIEWRLGRTGKQFDTNVGKETFEKILRGLQKYTGWEEVKEKTSTVYYGPKGSNKRITIDEATDEQESITKKRIVVADYKLDDKPFDVRLGINSEEPCEWGEDTEASSSKSRKRWSFVRKNLSIDLSIVKGDPDDKDADEDTVYQVEFEIIDPSKVQTRDELFNILYKTWDLMKLI
;
A
#
# COMPACT_ATOMS: atom_id res chain seq x y z
N MET A 1 -18.72 -14.60 1.92
CA MET A 1 -18.08 -14.93 3.22
C MET A 1 -17.03 -16.04 3.09
N GLU A 2 -17.28 -17.06 2.28
CA GLU A 2 -16.37 -18.20 2.10
C GLU A 2 -14.98 -17.76 1.59
N ASN A 3 -14.92 -16.96 0.51
CA ASN A 3 -13.66 -16.43 -0.03
C ASN A 3 -12.88 -15.57 0.99
N ALA A 4 -13.57 -14.79 1.84
CA ALA A 4 -12.91 -14.00 2.86
C ALA A 4 -12.26 -14.87 3.94
N ARG A 5 -12.89 -15.97 4.31
CA ARG A 5 -12.35 -16.92 5.28
C ARG A 5 -11.18 -17.69 4.69
N GLN A 6 -11.27 -18.11 3.44
CA GLN A 6 -10.18 -18.80 2.76
C GLN A 6 -8.95 -17.89 2.62
N MET A 7 -9.11 -16.64 2.17
CA MET A 7 -8.01 -15.67 2.14
C MET A 7 -7.40 -15.46 3.54
N TYR A 8 -8.24 -15.36 4.56
CA TYR A 8 -7.76 -15.26 5.94
C TYR A 8 -6.91 -16.47 6.33
N ASP A 9 -7.39 -17.68 6.08
CA ASP A 9 -6.69 -18.91 6.47
C ASP A 9 -5.31 -19.02 5.77
N GLU A 10 -5.20 -18.58 4.51
CA GLU A 10 -3.95 -18.52 3.77
C GLU A 10 -2.99 -17.44 4.29
N TRP A 11 -3.49 -16.23 4.56
CA TRP A 11 -2.66 -15.08 4.90
C TRP A 11 -2.34 -14.98 6.40
N ALA A 12 -3.18 -15.55 7.26
CA ALA A 12 -2.94 -15.51 8.71
C ALA A 12 -1.64 -16.19 9.11
N VAL A 13 -1.21 -17.22 8.39
CA VAL A 13 0.05 -17.94 8.68
C VAL A 13 1.27 -17.02 8.54
N PRO A 14 1.57 -16.42 7.37
CA PRO A 14 2.70 -15.51 7.25
C PRO A 14 2.54 -14.25 8.07
N ILE A 15 1.32 -13.67 8.20
CA ILE A 15 1.11 -12.49 9.03
C ILE A 15 1.47 -12.77 10.49
N ASN A 16 1.00 -13.87 11.07
CA ASN A 16 1.33 -14.23 12.46
C ASN A 16 2.80 -14.54 12.66
N LEU A 17 3.49 -15.04 11.63
CA LEU A 17 4.93 -15.32 11.70
C LEU A 17 5.78 -14.05 11.78
N TYR A 18 5.34 -12.98 11.11
CA TYR A 18 6.14 -11.76 10.95
C TYR A 18 5.65 -10.56 11.76
N LYS A 19 4.38 -10.52 12.20
CA LYS A 19 3.76 -9.33 12.82
C LYS A 19 4.46 -8.77 14.06
N ALA A 20 5.24 -9.59 14.76
CA ALA A 20 5.97 -9.18 15.97
C ALA A 20 7.43 -8.77 15.70
N ARG A 21 7.88 -8.78 14.45
CA ARG A 21 9.24 -8.34 14.09
C ARG A 21 9.32 -6.82 14.01
N ASP A 22 10.45 -6.29 14.43
CA ASP A 22 10.75 -4.87 14.27
C ASP A 22 10.83 -4.50 12.79
N HIS A 23 10.42 -3.28 12.47
CA HIS A 23 10.46 -2.71 11.11
C HIS A 23 9.72 -3.52 10.05
N VAL A 24 8.73 -4.31 10.45
CA VAL A 24 7.88 -5.03 9.49
C VAL A 24 6.70 -4.16 9.06
N GLU A 25 6.48 -4.12 7.75
CA GLU A 25 5.29 -3.58 7.13
C GLU A 25 4.42 -4.75 6.62
N ILE A 26 3.14 -4.72 6.93
CA ILE A 26 2.15 -5.67 6.41
C ILE A 26 1.08 -4.88 5.67
N GLU A 27 1.11 -4.98 4.37
CA GLU A 27 0.21 -4.30 3.45
C GLU A 27 -0.44 -5.28 2.48
N TRP A 28 -1.59 -4.92 1.92
CA TRP A 28 -2.11 -5.58 0.74
C TRP A 28 -2.79 -4.57 -0.17
N ARG A 29 -2.85 -4.88 -1.44
CA ARG A 29 -3.33 -3.96 -2.46
C ARG A 29 -4.28 -4.62 -3.45
N LEU A 30 -5.18 -3.84 -4.00
CA LEU A 30 -6.02 -4.25 -5.11
C LEU A 30 -5.20 -4.27 -6.41
N GLY A 31 -5.55 -5.17 -7.29
CA GLY A 31 -4.93 -5.26 -8.60
C GLY A 31 -5.50 -6.39 -9.43
N ARG A 32 -4.81 -6.74 -10.51
CA ARG A 32 -5.19 -7.85 -11.38
C ARG A 32 -4.02 -8.80 -11.56
N THR A 33 -4.29 -10.08 -11.38
CA THR A 33 -3.30 -11.14 -11.62
C THR A 33 -3.12 -11.34 -13.13
N GLY A 34 -1.87 -11.31 -13.59
CA GLY A 34 -1.48 -11.53 -14.99
C GLY A 34 -0.06 -12.09 -15.05
N LYS A 35 0.70 -11.77 -16.11
CA LYS A 35 2.15 -12.06 -16.15
C LYS A 35 2.89 -11.37 -14.98
N GLN A 36 2.44 -10.20 -14.63
CA GLN A 36 2.78 -9.47 -13.41
C GLN A 36 1.48 -9.01 -12.77
N PHE A 37 1.51 -8.76 -11.47
CA PHE A 37 0.37 -8.19 -10.79
C PHE A 37 0.27 -6.70 -11.11
N ASP A 38 -0.82 -6.33 -11.79
CA ASP A 38 -1.11 -4.94 -12.13
C ASP A 38 -1.85 -4.26 -11.00
N THR A 39 -1.22 -3.27 -10.36
CA THR A 39 -1.78 -2.51 -9.24
C THR A 39 -2.66 -1.33 -9.67
N ASN A 40 -2.77 -1.07 -10.97
CA ASN A 40 -3.57 0.03 -11.48
C ASN A 40 -5.07 -0.34 -11.48
N VAL A 41 -5.84 0.24 -10.56
CA VAL A 41 -7.30 0.03 -10.51
C VAL A 41 -8.06 0.89 -11.52
N GLY A 42 -7.38 1.84 -12.17
CA GLY A 42 -7.96 2.80 -13.11
C GLY A 42 -8.63 3.99 -12.40
N LYS A 43 -8.67 5.10 -13.13
CA LYS A 43 -9.15 6.40 -12.60
C LYS A 43 -10.59 6.34 -12.09
N GLU A 44 -11.49 5.76 -12.87
CA GLU A 44 -12.92 5.72 -12.53
C GLU A 44 -13.18 4.96 -11.22
N THR A 45 -12.57 3.78 -11.08
CA THR A 45 -12.66 2.96 -9.86
C THR A 45 -12.06 3.69 -8.65
N PHE A 46 -10.88 4.27 -8.83
CA PHE A 46 -10.20 5.07 -7.81
C PHE A 46 -11.10 6.20 -7.29
N GLU A 47 -11.70 6.98 -8.20
CA GLU A 47 -12.58 8.09 -7.83
C GLU A 47 -13.86 7.63 -7.14
N LYS A 48 -14.43 6.49 -7.52
CA LYS A 48 -15.60 5.89 -6.83
C LYS A 48 -15.24 5.53 -5.38
N ILE A 49 -14.11 4.85 -5.19
CA ILE A 49 -13.64 4.47 -3.86
C ILE A 49 -13.35 5.72 -3.02
N LEU A 50 -12.59 6.69 -3.57
CA LEU A 50 -12.25 7.92 -2.86
C LEU A 50 -13.50 8.66 -2.37
N ARG A 51 -14.49 8.86 -3.25
CA ARG A 51 -15.77 9.47 -2.86
C ARG A 51 -16.53 8.68 -1.79
N GLY A 52 -16.48 7.34 -1.86
CA GLY A 52 -17.12 6.47 -0.87
C GLY A 52 -16.47 6.60 0.51
N LEU A 53 -15.14 6.60 0.57
CA LEU A 53 -14.38 6.76 1.81
C LEU A 53 -14.56 8.16 2.41
N GLN A 54 -14.58 9.21 1.58
CA GLN A 54 -14.80 10.60 2.02
C GLN A 54 -16.19 10.84 2.61
N LYS A 55 -17.21 10.08 2.19
CA LYS A 55 -18.56 10.19 2.75
C LYS A 55 -18.68 9.60 4.16
N TYR A 56 -17.82 8.68 4.52
CA TYR A 56 -17.83 8.06 5.84
C TYR A 56 -17.19 9.00 6.87
N THR A 57 -17.91 9.30 7.94
CA THR A 57 -17.51 10.27 8.98
C THR A 57 -16.82 9.64 10.18
N GLY A 58 -16.68 8.32 10.21
CA GLY A 58 -16.12 7.58 11.35
C GLY A 58 -14.60 7.34 11.27
N TRP A 59 -13.88 8.03 10.39
CA TRP A 59 -12.40 7.98 10.37
C TRP A 59 -11.84 8.70 11.59
N GLU A 60 -10.82 8.12 12.22
CA GLU A 60 -10.08 8.76 13.31
C GLU A 60 -9.12 9.81 12.76
N GLU A 61 -8.59 9.57 11.57
CA GLU A 61 -7.74 10.51 10.87
C GLU A 61 -7.92 10.37 9.35
N VAL A 62 -7.87 11.49 8.65
CA VAL A 62 -7.77 11.53 7.19
C VAL A 62 -6.62 12.45 6.83
N LYS A 63 -5.63 11.90 6.10
CA LYS A 63 -4.46 12.65 5.64
C LYS A 63 -4.48 12.78 4.13
N GLU A 64 -3.98 13.89 3.63
CA GLU A 64 -3.64 14.08 2.22
C GLU A 64 -2.19 14.54 2.15
N LYS A 65 -1.37 13.81 1.39
CA LYS A 65 0.08 14.07 1.29
C LYS A 65 0.53 13.97 -0.15
N THR A 66 1.31 14.95 -0.61
CA THR A 66 2.04 14.89 -1.87
C THR A 66 3.52 14.75 -1.57
N SER A 67 4.16 13.80 -2.22
CA SER A 67 5.57 13.50 -1.99
C SER A 67 6.27 13.07 -3.28
N THR A 68 7.58 13.28 -3.34
CA THR A 68 8.44 12.68 -4.34
C THR A 68 9.23 11.54 -3.71
N VAL A 69 9.23 10.39 -4.36
CA VAL A 69 9.97 9.19 -3.93
C VAL A 69 11.13 8.96 -4.88
N TYR A 70 12.35 9.03 -4.38
CA TYR A 70 13.57 8.71 -5.11
C TYR A 70 14.02 7.30 -4.75
N TYR A 71 14.40 6.53 -5.76
CA TYR A 71 14.89 5.16 -5.62
C TYR A 71 16.40 5.15 -5.81
N GLY A 72 17.10 4.50 -4.90
CA GLY A 72 18.55 4.35 -4.97
C GLY A 72 19.01 3.43 -6.11
N PRO A 73 20.32 3.22 -6.21
CA PRO A 73 20.90 2.35 -7.24
C PRO A 73 20.25 0.97 -7.25
N LYS A 74 20.16 0.37 -8.43
CA LYS A 74 19.57 -0.96 -8.61
C LYS A 74 20.20 -1.97 -7.65
N GLY A 75 19.37 -2.67 -6.89
CA GLY A 75 19.80 -3.66 -5.91
C GLY A 75 20.08 -3.10 -4.50
N SER A 76 20.13 -1.78 -4.31
CA SER A 76 20.28 -1.19 -2.97
C SER A 76 19.03 -1.32 -2.10
N ASN A 77 17.86 -1.44 -2.72
CA ASN A 77 16.56 -1.39 -2.07
C ASN A 77 16.30 -0.11 -1.24
N LYS A 78 17.14 0.91 -1.42
CA LYS A 78 16.99 2.19 -0.74
C LYS A 78 15.96 3.06 -1.44
N ARG A 79 15.21 3.81 -0.64
CA ARG A 79 14.37 4.90 -1.13
C ARG A 79 14.38 6.05 -0.12
N ILE A 80 14.25 7.26 -0.64
CA ILE A 80 13.97 8.46 0.16
C ILE A 80 12.65 9.05 -0.31
N THR A 81 11.79 9.37 0.62
CA THR A 81 10.52 10.07 0.38
C THR A 81 10.64 11.48 0.93
N ILE A 82 10.35 12.47 0.09
CA ILE A 82 10.34 13.89 0.45
C ILE A 82 8.91 14.39 0.39
N ASP A 83 8.42 14.91 1.51
CA ASP A 83 7.13 15.58 1.58
C ASP A 83 7.21 16.95 0.93
N GLU A 84 6.35 17.24 -0.06
CA GLU A 84 6.40 18.49 -0.81
C GLU A 84 5.94 19.72 -0.01
N ALA A 85 5.15 19.50 1.05
CA ALA A 85 4.62 20.58 1.87
C ALA A 85 5.53 20.98 3.03
N THR A 86 6.28 20.01 3.59
CA THR A 86 7.09 20.20 4.82
C THR A 86 8.58 20.04 4.59
N ASP A 87 9.01 19.56 3.41
CA ASP A 87 10.38 19.15 3.11
C ASP A 87 10.93 18.05 4.04
N GLU A 88 10.06 17.41 4.83
CA GLU A 88 10.45 16.26 5.65
C GLU A 88 10.91 15.11 4.78
N GLN A 89 12.00 14.48 5.19
CA GLN A 89 12.63 13.39 4.46
C GLN A 89 12.65 12.13 5.30
N GLU A 90 12.27 11.03 4.68
CA GLU A 90 12.33 9.70 5.26
C GLU A 90 13.09 8.76 4.34
N SER A 91 14.17 8.18 4.82
CA SER A 91 15.02 7.24 4.06
C SER A 91 14.93 5.86 4.67
N ILE A 92 14.61 4.87 3.84
CA ILE A 92 14.50 3.47 4.25
C ILE A 92 15.15 2.54 3.25
N THR A 93 15.52 1.36 3.76
CA THR A 93 15.78 0.18 2.93
C THR A 93 14.57 -0.74 3.01
N LYS A 94 13.87 -0.92 1.88
CA LYS A 94 12.69 -1.78 1.80
C LYS A 94 13.04 -3.12 1.16
N LYS A 95 12.91 -4.21 1.92
CA LYS A 95 13.13 -5.58 1.45
C LYS A 95 11.85 -6.38 1.52
N ARG A 96 11.53 -7.03 0.43
CA ARG A 96 10.38 -7.95 0.36
C ARG A 96 10.69 -9.25 1.10
N ILE A 97 9.79 -9.67 2.00
CA ILE A 97 9.87 -10.91 2.76
C ILE A 97 8.89 -11.93 2.20
N VAL A 98 7.61 -11.55 2.06
CA VAL A 98 6.53 -12.41 1.55
C VAL A 98 5.73 -11.67 0.49
N VAL A 99 5.32 -12.38 -0.55
CA VAL A 99 4.29 -11.96 -1.49
C VAL A 99 3.32 -13.11 -1.69
N ALA A 100 2.03 -12.84 -1.54
CA ALA A 100 0.98 -13.82 -1.78
C ALA A 100 -0.20 -13.18 -2.50
N ASP A 101 -0.54 -13.73 -3.66
CA ASP A 101 -1.70 -13.29 -4.43
C ASP A 101 -2.91 -14.12 -4.05
N TYR A 102 -4.06 -13.47 -3.97
CA TYR A 102 -5.34 -14.14 -3.79
C TYR A 102 -6.32 -13.68 -4.87
N LYS A 103 -6.80 -14.63 -5.67
CA LYS A 103 -7.80 -14.36 -6.70
C LYS A 103 -9.19 -14.30 -6.13
N LEU A 104 -9.95 -13.32 -6.58
CA LEU A 104 -11.35 -13.12 -6.22
C LEU A 104 -12.22 -13.27 -7.49
N ASP A 105 -12.57 -14.50 -7.84
CA ASP A 105 -13.24 -14.86 -9.11
C ASP A 105 -14.54 -14.08 -9.36
N ASP A 106 -15.24 -13.66 -8.29
CA ASP A 106 -16.50 -12.92 -8.34
C ASP A 106 -16.35 -11.40 -8.16
N LYS A 107 -15.11 -10.89 -8.18
CA LYS A 107 -14.78 -9.48 -7.94
C LYS A 107 -14.00 -8.87 -9.10
N PRO A 108 -14.07 -7.53 -9.27
CA PRO A 108 -13.37 -6.84 -10.35
C PRO A 108 -11.85 -6.80 -10.15
N PHE A 109 -11.36 -7.09 -8.95
CA PHE A 109 -9.95 -7.07 -8.60
C PHE A 109 -9.58 -8.28 -7.73
N ASP A 110 -8.35 -8.71 -7.92
CA ASP A 110 -7.63 -9.61 -7.02
C ASP A 110 -6.92 -8.81 -5.93
N VAL A 111 -6.31 -9.48 -4.98
CA VAL A 111 -5.52 -8.85 -3.93
C VAL A 111 -4.13 -9.47 -3.81
N ARG A 112 -3.14 -8.64 -3.47
CA ARG A 112 -1.77 -9.07 -3.20
C ARG A 112 -1.36 -8.63 -1.82
N LEU A 113 -1.00 -9.60 -0.97
CA LEU A 113 -0.32 -9.39 0.30
C LEU A 113 1.16 -9.12 0.04
N GLY A 114 1.70 -8.12 0.70
CA GLY A 114 3.13 -7.85 0.83
C GLY A 114 3.52 -7.78 2.30
N ILE A 115 4.51 -8.56 2.70
CA ILE A 115 5.19 -8.40 3.98
C ILE A 115 6.60 -7.96 3.66
N ASN A 116 7.00 -6.79 4.16
CA ASN A 116 8.27 -6.18 3.87
C ASN A 116 9.00 -5.83 5.18
N SER A 117 10.33 -5.74 5.13
CA SER A 117 11.15 -5.04 6.12
C SER A 117 11.40 -3.63 5.60
N GLU A 118 11.15 -2.63 6.44
CA GLU A 118 11.42 -1.22 6.16
C GLU A 118 12.35 -0.66 7.23
N GLU A 119 13.65 -0.78 7.02
CA GLU A 119 14.64 -0.33 8.00
C GLU A 119 15.09 1.10 7.68
N PRO A 120 15.09 2.02 8.67
CA PRO A 120 15.67 3.34 8.50
C PRO A 120 17.11 3.22 8.00
N CYS A 121 17.49 4.07 7.05
CA CYS A 121 18.85 4.11 6.53
C CYS A 121 19.27 5.55 6.21
N GLU A 122 20.56 5.75 6.04
CA GLU A 122 21.09 7.03 5.56
C GLU A 122 21.02 7.08 4.02
N TRP A 123 20.55 8.21 3.50
CA TRP A 123 20.70 8.59 2.11
C TRP A 123 21.93 9.47 2.01
N GLY A 124 23.08 8.86 1.71
CA GLY A 124 24.36 9.57 1.65
C GLY A 124 24.42 10.58 0.50
N GLU A 125 25.26 11.60 0.64
CA GLU A 125 25.47 12.63 -0.39
C GLU A 125 25.88 12.04 -1.74
N ASP A 126 26.60 10.92 -1.72
CA ASP A 126 27.06 10.19 -2.91
C ASP A 126 26.01 9.21 -3.46
N THR A 127 24.80 9.15 -2.86
CA THR A 127 23.76 8.24 -3.32
C THR A 127 23.00 8.85 -4.50
N GLU A 128 23.31 8.38 -5.71
CA GLU A 128 22.57 8.78 -6.90
C GLU A 128 21.23 8.04 -6.99
N ALA A 129 20.16 8.81 -7.20
CA ALA A 129 18.86 8.24 -7.49
C ALA A 129 18.85 7.63 -8.90
N SER A 130 18.34 6.40 -9.03
CA SER A 130 18.17 5.74 -10.32
C SER A 130 16.87 6.14 -11.03
N SER A 131 15.88 6.55 -10.26
CA SER A 131 14.58 7.04 -10.73
C SER A 131 13.83 7.76 -9.63
N SER A 132 12.80 8.50 -9.99
CA SER A 132 11.88 9.13 -9.06
C SER A 132 10.43 8.94 -9.48
N LYS A 133 9.51 9.13 -8.52
CA LYS A 133 8.08 9.13 -8.76
C LYS A 133 7.40 10.17 -7.88
N SER A 134 6.47 10.93 -8.46
CA SER A 134 5.54 11.75 -7.70
C SER A 134 4.39 10.91 -7.20
N ARG A 135 3.96 11.13 -5.96
CA ARG A 135 2.87 10.39 -5.33
C ARG A 135 1.96 11.34 -4.57
N LYS A 136 0.70 11.38 -4.94
CA LYS A 136 -0.36 12.01 -4.15
C LYS A 136 -1.17 10.91 -3.46
N ARG A 137 -1.24 10.95 -2.12
CA ARG A 137 -1.87 9.91 -1.29
C ARG A 137 -2.92 10.51 -0.37
N TRP A 138 -4.06 9.83 -0.29
CA TRP A 138 -5.08 9.98 0.75
C TRP A 138 -5.05 8.78 1.66
N SER A 139 -4.88 8.99 2.96
CA SER A 139 -4.87 7.93 3.97
C SER A 139 -6.08 8.08 4.88
N PHE A 140 -6.87 7.02 4.97
CA PHE A 140 -8.06 6.93 5.80
C PHE A 140 -7.79 5.98 6.95
N VAL A 141 -7.61 6.52 8.14
CA VAL A 141 -7.17 5.76 9.32
C VAL A 141 -8.33 5.49 10.26
N ARG A 142 -8.48 4.23 10.65
CA ARG A 142 -9.37 3.81 11.72
C ARG A 142 -8.82 2.62 12.46
N LYS A 143 -8.74 2.72 13.79
CA LYS A 143 -8.11 1.72 14.64
C LYS A 143 -6.70 1.41 14.15
N ASN A 144 -6.40 0.16 13.90
CA ASN A 144 -5.08 -0.32 13.47
C ASN A 144 -4.99 -0.56 11.95
N LEU A 145 -5.79 0.16 11.16
CA LEU A 145 -5.82 0.03 9.71
C LEU A 145 -5.78 1.39 9.03
N SER A 146 -4.91 1.53 8.03
CA SER A 146 -4.96 2.59 7.03
C SER A 146 -5.47 2.04 5.70
N ILE A 147 -6.33 2.79 5.04
CA ILE A 147 -6.70 2.58 3.63
C ILE A 147 -6.11 3.73 2.85
N ASP A 148 -5.17 3.42 1.98
CA ASP A 148 -4.38 4.40 1.25
C ASP A 148 -4.74 4.38 -0.24
N LEU A 149 -5.16 5.52 -0.73
CA LEU A 149 -5.39 5.75 -2.15
C LEU A 149 -4.28 6.62 -2.70
N SER A 150 -3.54 6.13 -3.69
CA SER A 150 -2.40 6.85 -4.25
C SER A 150 -2.53 7.05 -5.76
N ILE A 151 -2.27 8.26 -6.22
CA ILE A 151 -1.98 8.56 -7.62
C ILE A 151 -0.47 8.65 -7.74
N VAL A 152 0.12 7.75 -8.53
CA VAL A 152 1.56 7.68 -8.76
C VAL A 152 1.83 8.05 -10.20
N LYS A 153 2.72 9.01 -10.42
CA LYS A 153 3.21 9.41 -11.74
C LYS A 153 4.69 9.10 -11.84
N GLY A 154 5.15 8.84 -13.07
CA GLY A 154 6.57 8.69 -13.38
C GLY A 154 7.38 9.95 -13.08
N ASP A 155 8.64 9.95 -13.51
CA ASP A 155 9.55 11.08 -13.29
C ASP A 155 8.93 12.38 -13.84
N PRO A 156 8.82 13.45 -13.03
CA PRO A 156 8.28 14.73 -13.49
C PRO A 156 9.08 15.39 -14.62
N ASP A 157 10.35 15.00 -14.81
CA ASP A 157 11.21 15.47 -15.89
C ASP A 157 11.02 14.66 -17.19
N ASP A 158 10.29 13.56 -17.15
CA ASP A 158 9.92 12.77 -18.34
C ASP A 158 8.66 13.37 -18.98
N LYS A 159 8.81 13.80 -20.25
CA LYS A 159 7.72 14.45 -20.99
C LYS A 159 6.54 13.51 -21.28
N ASP A 160 6.76 12.19 -21.22
CA ASP A 160 5.77 11.14 -21.43
C ASP A 160 5.17 10.62 -20.09
N ALA A 161 5.49 11.25 -18.96
CA ALA A 161 5.07 10.83 -17.60
C ALA A 161 3.54 10.77 -17.41
N ASP A 162 2.76 11.45 -18.22
CA ASP A 162 1.29 11.40 -18.15
C ASP A 162 0.72 10.05 -18.62
N GLU A 163 1.44 9.29 -19.41
CA GLU A 163 1.02 7.95 -19.85
C GLU A 163 1.20 6.89 -18.76
N ASP A 164 2.07 7.13 -17.78
CA ASP A 164 2.41 6.21 -16.70
C ASP A 164 1.69 6.50 -15.37
N THR A 165 0.54 7.20 -15.40
CA THR A 165 -0.23 7.44 -14.19
C THR A 165 -0.89 6.15 -13.69
N VAL A 166 -0.56 5.76 -12.44
CA VAL A 166 -1.07 4.55 -11.80
C VAL A 166 -1.94 4.95 -10.60
N TYR A 167 -3.15 4.40 -10.56
CA TYR A 167 -4.12 4.59 -9.47
C TYR A 167 -4.10 3.36 -8.57
N GLN A 168 -3.62 3.51 -7.34
CA GLN A 168 -3.41 2.40 -6.41
C GLN A 168 -4.33 2.49 -5.21
N VAL A 169 -4.74 1.34 -4.72
CA VAL A 169 -5.52 1.17 -3.49
C VAL A 169 -4.82 0.13 -2.64
N GLU A 170 -4.38 0.56 -1.47
CA GLU A 170 -3.61 -0.22 -0.51
C GLU A 170 -4.30 -0.23 0.85
N PHE A 171 -4.07 -1.28 1.60
CA PHE A 171 -4.44 -1.42 2.99
C PHE A 171 -3.16 -1.70 3.76
N GLU A 172 -2.99 -1.08 4.91
CA GLU A 172 -1.82 -1.27 5.76
C GLU A 172 -2.25 -1.49 7.20
N ILE A 173 -1.70 -2.51 7.84
CA ILE A 173 -1.82 -2.69 9.29
C ILE A 173 -0.79 -1.75 9.93
N ILE A 174 -1.27 -0.69 10.62
CA ILE A 174 -0.43 0.39 11.14
C ILE A 174 0.60 -0.12 12.14
N ASP A 175 0.16 -0.97 13.05
CA ASP A 175 1.03 -1.65 14.02
C ASP A 175 0.69 -3.15 14.05
N PRO A 176 1.40 -3.96 13.23
CA PRO A 176 1.13 -5.39 13.16
C PRO A 176 1.25 -6.11 14.52
N SER A 177 2.12 -5.63 15.41
CA SER A 177 2.35 -6.23 16.75
C SER A 177 1.12 -6.16 17.64
N LYS A 178 0.23 -5.19 17.41
CA LYS A 178 -1.02 -4.99 18.16
C LYS A 178 -2.16 -5.91 17.74
N VAL A 179 -2.02 -6.65 16.65
CA VAL A 179 -3.03 -7.64 16.23
C VAL A 179 -2.94 -8.87 17.12
N GLN A 180 -3.86 -8.98 18.10
CA GLN A 180 -3.79 -9.98 19.15
C GLN A 180 -4.67 -11.21 18.86
N THR A 181 -5.82 -11.03 18.23
CA THR A 181 -6.81 -12.09 18.08
C THR A 181 -7.05 -12.46 16.61
N ARG A 182 -7.56 -13.69 16.40
CA ARG A 182 -7.98 -14.16 15.09
C ARG A 182 -9.12 -13.29 14.50
N ASP A 183 -10.06 -12.93 15.34
CA ASP A 183 -11.23 -12.14 14.93
C ASP A 183 -10.81 -10.72 14.53
N GLU A 184 -9.85 -10.14 15.23
CA GLU A 184 -9.30 -8.83 14.88
C GLU A 184 -8.63 -8.87 13.50
N LEU A 185 -7.73 -9.83 13.26
CA LEU A 185 -7.08 -9.99 11.96
C LEU A 185 -8.10 -10.27 10.85
N PHE A 186 -9.07 -11.15 11.11
CA PHE A 186 -10.14 -11.42 10.14
C PHE A 186 -10.93 -10.15 9.79
N ASN A 187 -11.31 -9.36 10.79
CA ASN A 187 -12.06 -8.12 10.58
C ASN A 187 -11.24 -7.07 9.81
N ILE A 188 -9.93 -6.99 10.05
CA ILE A 188 -9.02 -6.12 9.32
C ILE A 188 -8.99 -6.54 7.84
N LEU A 189 -8.73 -7.80 7.54
CA LEU A 189 -8.68 -8.31 6.17
C LEU A 189 -10.04 -8.22 5.46
N TYR A 190 -11.14 -8.39 6.20
CA TYR A 190 -12.50 -8.30 5.66
C TYR A 190 -12.83 -6.90 5.13
N LYS A 191 -12.10 -5.86 5.51
CA LYS A 191 -12.26 -4.50 4.98
C LYS A 191 -12.06 -4.43 3.47
N THR A 192 -11.33 -5.36 2.89
CA THR A 192 -11.23 -5.54 1.43
C THR A 192 -12.61 -5.69 0.79
N TRP A 193 -13.47 -6.56 1.36
CA TRP A 193 -14.82 -6.78 0.86
C TRP A 193 -15.74 -5.59 1.10
N ASP A 194 -15.58 -4.90 2.23
CA ASP A 194 -16.34 -3.68 2.50
C ASP A 194 -16.00 -2.60 1.48
N LEU A 195 -14.72 -2.45 1.12
CA LEU A 195 -14.29 -1.50 0.11
C LEU A 195 -14.82 -1.85 -1.29
N MET A 196 -14.79 -3.13 -1.66
CA MET A 196 -15.27 -3.59 -2.97
C MET A 196 -16.79 -3.38 -3.17
N LYS A 197 -17.56 -3.11 -2.13
CA LYS A 197 -18.98 -2.71 -2.25
C LYS A 197 -19.14 -1.28 -2.79
N LEU A 198 -18.07 -0.49 -2.82
CA LEU A 198 -18.07 0.87 -3.35
C LEU A 198 -17.87 0.91 -4.87
N ILE A 199 -17.45 -0.20 -5.46
CA ILE A 199 -17.17 -0.36 -6.89
C ILE A 199 -18.41 -0.95 -7.57
#